data_19fd620f6354d97f7d110a761c739181
#
_entry.id   19fd620f6354d97f7d110a761c739181
#
_cell.length_a   1.000
_cell.length_b   1.000
_cell.length_c   1.000
_cell.angle_alpha   90.00
_cell.angle_beta   90.00
_cell.angle_gamma   90.00
#
_symmetry.space_group_name_H-M   'P 1'
#
loop_
_entity.id
_entity.type
_entity.pdbx_description
1 polymer ?
#
loop_
_entity_poly.entity_id
_entity_poly.type
_entity_poly.pdbx_seq_one_letter_code
_entity_poly.pdbx_strand_id
1 'polypeptide(L)'
;MDGLILWAALVPGGEECHRWAVCMHGYHDSYESMGAIAKHYSDLGWHVLMPDQRGHGQSEGDYVGWGFDERLDIVGWVNWIVRRDPEAEILLHGVSMGAASVLMATGGALPHQVKAAVSDCSYTTIEAEMHHLLGQMKGDLPTPVPLPAGLLFSCLRKTALRRAGFDLRAAAPVEAVAHSKTPTLFIHGVEDDFVPASMMSKLYQAAHCPKSFLWMPDAGHAASVGTNETLYWTSVSTFLQDYFPDEAEG
;
A
#
# COMPACT_ATOMS: atom_id res chain seq x y z
N MET A 1 -8.16 -17.83 7.05
CA MET A 1 -7.09 -17.14 7.79
C MET A 1 -6.13 -18.20 8.26
N ASP A 2 -4.85 -17.96 8.15
CA ASP A 2 -3.75 -18.90 8.44
C ASP A 2 -3.35 -18.98 9.92
N GLY A 3 -4.07 -18.25 10.79
CA GLY A 3 -3.90 -18.31 12.25
C GLY A 3 -2.80 -17.44 12.82
N LEU A 4 -2.16 -16.59 11.99
CA LEU A 4 -1.14 -15.63 12.46
C LEU A 4 -1.75 -14.61 13.41
N ILE A 5 -1.00 -14.28 14.46
CA ILE A 5 -1.29 -13.15 15.35
C ILE A 5 -0.64 -11.90 14.75
N LEU A 6 -1.48 -10.95 14.33
CA LEU A 6 -1.03 -9.68 13.77
C LEU A 6 -1.21 -8.56 14.80
N TRP A 7 -0.24 -7.66 14.81
CA TRP A 7 -0.20 -6.51 15.68
C TRP A 7 -0.50 -5.21 14.91
N ALA A 8 -1.11 -4.24 15.59
CA ALA A 8 -1.32 -2.90 15.04
C ALA A 8 -1.30 -1.85 16.15
N ALA A 9 -0.73 -0.68 15.87
CA ALA A 9 -0.92 0.49 16.69
C ALA A 9 -2.26 1.16 16.33
N LEU A 10 -2.99 1.62 17.35
CA LEU A 10 -4.23 2.36 17.19
C LEU A 10 -4.10 3.73 17.86
N VAL A 11 -4.32 4.77 17.08
CA VAL A 11 -4.53 6.14 17.60
C VAL A 11 -6.03 6.40 17.55
N PRO A 12 -6.71 6.53 18.69
CA PRO A 12 -8.13 6.79 18.72
C PRO A 12 -8.41 8.22 18.23
N GLY A 13 -9.47 8.38 17.45
CA GLY A 13 -10.02 9.68 17.04
C GLY A 13 -11.02 10.24 18.04
N GLY A 14 -11.83 11.22 17.63
CA GLY A 14 -12.91 11.77 18.44
C GLY A 14 -13.96 10.71 18.81
N GLU A 15 -14.66 10.90 19.95
CA GLU A 15 -15.64 9.93 20.45
C GLU A 15 -16.81 9.66 19.48
N GLU A 16 -17.21 10.66 18.69
CA GLU A 16 -18.29 10.56 17.71
C GLU A 16 -17.77 10.42 16.25
N CYS A 17 -16.45 10.20 16.09
CA CYS A 17 -15.85 10.09 14.77
C CYS A 17 -15.99 8.67 14.23
N HIS A 18 -16.56 8.53 13.03
CA HIS A 18 -16.65 7.28 12.28
C HIS A 18 -15.59 7.17 11.17
N ARG A 19 -14.68 8.14 11.04
CA ARG A 19 -13.64 8.14 10.02
C ARG A 19 -12.38 7.39 10.49
N TRP A 20 -11.93 6.47 9.66
CA TRP A 20 -10.79 5.59 9.94
C TRP A 20 -9.77 5.65 8.81
N ALA A 21 -8.49 5.79 9.17
CA ALA A 21 -7.39 5.59 8.24
C ALA A 21 -6.62 4.31 8.61
N VAL A 22 -6.51 3.37 7.68
CA VAL A 22 -5.64 2.19 7.81
C VAL A 22 -4.36 2.47 7.03
N CYS A 23 -3.24 2.62 7.73
CA CYS A 23 -1.96 3.05 7.17
C CYS A 23 -0.98 1.87 7.07
N MET A 24 -0.63 1.47 5.84
CA MET A 24 0.17 0.29 5.53
C MET A 24 1.60 0.67 5.15
N HIS A 25 2.58 0.21 5.92
CA HIS A 25 4.00 0.52 5.73
C HIS A 25 4.65 -0.25 4.55
N GLY A 26 5.88 0.13 4.19
CA GLY A 26 6.68 -0.51 3.16
C GLY A 26 7.40 -1.78 3.60
N TYR A 27 8.17 -2.38 2.68
CA TYR A 27 9.01 -3.54 2.94
C TYR A 27 10.17 -3.17 3.89
N HIS A 28 10.53 -4.08 4.79
CA HIS A 28 11.56 -3.90 5.83
C HIS A 28 11.27 -2.76 6.82
N ASP A 29 10.02 -2.36 6.94
CA ASP A 29 9.59 -1.27 7.79
C ASP A 29 8.65 -1.76 8.91
N SER A 30 8.08 -0.85 9.67
CA SER A 30 7.09 -1.12 10.70
C SER A 30 6.04 -0.02 10.72
N TYR A 31 5.04 -0.17 11.59
CA TYR A 31 4.02 0.87 11.82
C TYR A 31 4.61 2.25 12.09
N GLU A 32 5.81 2.33 12.68
CA GLU A 32 6.44 3.59 13.08
C GLU A 32 6.75 4.50 11.87
N SER A 33 7.07 3.92 10.72
CA SER A 33 7.32 4.68 9.50
C SER A 33 6.10 5.42 8.97
N MET A 34 4.91 4.95 9.36
CA MET A 34 3.65 5.62 9.01
C MET A 34 3.32 6.81 9.92
N GLY A 35 4.18 7.14 10.89
CA GLY A 35 3.94 8.16 11.92
C GLY A 35 3.56 9.54 11.37
N ALA A 36 4.22 10.03 10.32
CA ALA A 36 3.88 11.31 9.70
C ALA A 36 2.48 11.30 9.05
N ILE A 37 2.15 10.21 8.35
CA ILE A 37 0.84 10.01 7.71
C ILE A 37 -0.25 9.85 8.79
N ALA A 38 0.03 9.05 9.80
CA ALA A 38 -0.87 8.82 10.92
C ALA A 38 -1.17 10.11 11.69
N LYS A 39 -0.13 10.91 11.93
CA LYS A 39 -0.28 12.21 12.60
C LYS A 39 -1.26 13.12 11.85
N HIS A 40 -1.14 13.19 10.52
CA HIS A 40 -2.03 14.04 9.73
C HIS A 40 -3.50 13.65 9.91
N TYR A 41 -3.83 12.36 9.78
CA TYR A 41 -5.22 11.89 9.97
C TYR A 41 -5.68 12.03 11.43
N SER A 42 -4.79 11.82 12.39
CA SER A 42 -5.09 12.05 13.82
C SER A 42 -5.36 13.52 14.12
N ASP A 43 -4.62 14.45 13.51
CA ASP A 43 -4.85 15.90 13.64
C ASP A 43 -6.23 16.31 13.06
N LEU A 44 -6.75 15.55 12.08
CA LEU A 44 -8.12 15.70 11.56
C LEU A 44 -9.19 15.04 12.46
N GLY A 45 -8.79 14.43 13.58
CA GLY A 45 -9.70 13.75 14.52
C GLY A 45 -10.09 12.32 14.11
N TRP A 46 -9.48 11.74 13.08
CA TRP A 46 -9.78 10.39 12.62
C TRP A 46 -9.17 9.32 13.53
N HIS A 47 -9.80 8.16 13.59
CA HIS A 47 -9.15 6.95 14.10
C HIS A 47 -8.08 6.49 13.13
N VAL A 48 -6.88 6.17 13.62
CA VAL A 48 -5.78 5.69 12.76
C VAL A 48 -5.31 4.33 13.22
N LEU A 49 -5.38 3.35 12.33
CA LEU A 49 -4.86 2.01 12.53
C LEU A 49 -3.60 1.82 11.69
N MET A 50 -2.51 1.45 12.33
CA MET A 50 -1.21 1.21 11.69
C MET A 50 -0.79 -0.24 11.97
N PRO A 51 -1.16 -1.20 11.11
CA PRO A 51 -0.71 -2.58 11.27
C PRO A 51 0.78 -2.75 10.96
N ASP A 52 1.47 -3.56 11.75
CA ASP A 52 2.66 -4.25 11.27
C ASP A 52 2.21 -5.35 10.31
N GLN A 53 2.70 -5.31 9.07
CA GLN A 53 2.36 -6.35 8.09
C GLN A 53 2.97 -7.69 8.53
N ARG A 54 2.39 -8.81 8.07
CA ARG A 54 2.92 -10.15 8.36
C ARG A 54 4.43 -10.22 8.11
N GLY A 55 5.18 -10.87 9.00
CA GLY A 55 6.64 -10.99 8.92
C GLY A 55 7.40 -9.69 9.20
N HIS A 56 6.75 -8.63 9.70
CA HIS A 56 7.36 -7.36 10.07
C HIS A 56 6.97 -6.96 11.50
N GLY A 57 7.82 -6.12 12.11
CA GLY A 57 7.58 -5.52 13.42
C GLY A 57 7.23 -6.56 14.49
N GLN A 58 6.07 -6.41 15.11
CA GLN A 58 5.55 -7.28 16.17
C GLN A 58 4.56 -8.34 15.64
N SER A 59 4.22 -8.32 14.34
CA SER A 59 3.35 -9.31 13.72
C SER A 59 4.08 -10.60 13.43
N GLU A 60 3.38 -11.73 13.62
CA GLU A 60 3.89 -13.04 13.23
C GLU A 60 4.01 -13.18 11.71
N GLY A 61 4.79 -14.17 11.28
CA GLY A 61 5.03 -14.54 9.89
C GLY A 61 6.51 -14.78 9.65
N ASP A 62 6.83 -15.75 8.82
CA ASP A 62 8.20 -16.17 8.49
C ASP A 62 8.57 -15.89 7.02
N TYR A 63 7.70 -15.19 6.30
CA TYR A 63 7.91 -14.72 4.93
C TYR A 63 7.10 -13.45 4.64
N VAL A 64 7.46 -12.79 3.55
CA VAL A 64 6.77 -11.62 3.02
C VAL A 64 6.03 -12.01 1.76
N GLY A 65 4.73 -11.73 1.71
CA GLY A 65 3.84 -12.07 0.59
C GLY A 65 3.86 -11.05 -0.56
N TRP A 66 4.66 -9.97 -0.43
CA TRP A 66 4.72 -8.89 -1.41
C TRP A 66 3.34 -8.31 -1.75
N GLY A 67 2.54 -8.12 -0.72
CA GLY A 67 1.17 -7.62 -0.81
C GLY A 67 0.14 -8.70 -1.17
N PHE A 68 0.54 -9.89 -1.62
CA PHE A 68 -0.42 -10.93 -2.02
C PHE A 68 -1.18 -11.50 -0.82
N ASP A 69 -0.49 -11.89 0.25
CA ASP A 69 -1.15 -12.36 1.46
C ASP A 69 -1.55 -11.19 2.36
N GLU A 70 -0.76 -10.13 2.39
CA GLU A 70 -1.03 -8.89 3.14
C GLU A 70 -2.37 -8.25 2.76
N ARG A 71 -2.83 -8.41 1.50
CA ARG A 71 -4.17 -7.94 1.10
C ARG A 71 -5.30 -8.59 1.91
N LEU A 72 -5.12 -9.83 2.35
CA LEU A 72 -6.11 -10.55 3.17
C LEU A 72 -6.07 -10.06 4.63
N ASP A 73 -4.90 -9.65 5.09
CA ASP A 73 -4.75 -9.03 6.41
C ASP A 73 -5.46 -7.67 6.46
N ILE A 74 -5.34 -6.87 5.37
CA ILE A 74 -6.10 -5.62 5.22
C ILE A 74 -7.60 -5.89 5.31
N VAL A 75 -8.12 -6.90 4.60
CA VAL A 75 -9.54 -7.31 4.72
C VAL A 75 -9.88 -7.70 6.16
N GLY A 76 -8.97 -8.38 6.85
CA GLY A 76 -9.11 -8.74 8.27
C GLY A 76 -9.23 -7.50 9.16
N TRP A 77 -8.37 -6.50 8.97
CA TRP A 77 -8.38 -5.23 9.72
C TRP A 77 -9.63 -4.40 9.41
N VAL A 78 -10.03 -4.29 8.15
CA VAL A 78 -11.28 -3.62 7.76
C VAL A 78 -12.47 -4.28 8.45
N ASN A 79 -12.58 -5.59 8.44
CA ASN A 79 -13.64 -6.32 9.14
C ASN A 79 -13.57 -6.16 10.67
N TRP A 80 -12.37 -5.99 11.23
CA TRP A 80 -12.20 -5.70 12.65
C TRP A 80 -12.74 -4.31 13.01
N ILE A 81 -12.49 -3.31 12.16
CA ILE A 81 -13.06 -1.97 12.30
C ILE A 81 -14.59 -2.01 12.19
N VAL A 82 -15.13 -2.58 11.12
CA VAL A 82 -16.59 -2.64 10.87
C VAL A 82 -17.36 -3.34 11.99
N ARG A 83 -16.77 -4.34 12.66
CA ARG A 83 -17.40 -4.96 13.84
C ARG A 83 -17.42 -4.06 15.07
N ARG A 84 -16.53 -3.10 15.18
CA ARG A 84 -16.48 -2.11 16.30
C ARG A 84 -17.31 -0.88 16.00
N ASP A 85 -17.31 -0.49 14.73
CA ASP A 85 -17.96 0.69 14.22
C ASP A 85 -18.64 0.34 12.88
N PRO A 86 -19.92 -0.09 12.92
CA PRO A 86 -20.64 -0.43 11.70
C PRO A 86 -20.86 0.75 10.74
N GLU A 87 -20.77 1.98 11.24
CA GLU A 87 -20.90 3.23 10.48
C GLU A 87 -19.56 3.75 9.97
N ALA A 88 -18.46 3.01 10.20
CA ALA A 88 -17.13 3.41 9.80
C ALA A 88 -17.04 3.84 8.34
N GLU A 89 -16.34 4.92 8.08
CA GLU A 89 -15.85 5.36 6.78
C GLU A 89 -14.35 5.16 6.73
N ILE A 90 -13.88 4.22 5.91
CA ILE A 90 -12.50 3.72 5.95
C ILE A 90 -11.73 4.18 4.73
N LEU A 91 -10.60 4.83 4.97
CA LEU A 91 -9.54 5.10 4.01
C LEU A 91 -8.44 4.04 4.16
N LEU A 92 -8.00 3.47 3.06
CA LEU A 92 -6.80 2.66 3.00
C LEU A 92 -5.65 3.51 2.45
N HIS A 93 -4.56 3.69 3.21
CA HIS A 93 -3.40 4.46 2.79
C HIS A 93 -2.15 3.60 2.89
N GLY A 94 -1.51 3.32 1.76
CA GLY A 94 -0.30 2.48 1.72
C GLY A 94 0.87 3.18 1.05
N VAL A 95 2.08 2.82 1.51
CA VAL A 95 3.35 3.28 0.95
C VAL A 95 4.13 2.07 0.45
N SER A 96 4.68 2.12 -0.77
CA SER A 96 5.55 1.09 -1.36
C SER A 96 4.85 -0.30 -1.38
N MET A 97 5.39 -1.32 -0.71
CA MET A 97 4.74 -2.63 -0.56
C MET A 97 3.37 -2.51 0.11
N GLY A 98 3.20 -1.59 1.06
CA GLY A 98 1.91 -1.30 1.66
C GLY A 98 0.90 -0.76 0.65
N ALA A 99 1.34 0.08 -0.28
CA ALA A 99 0.51 0.55 -1.40
C ALA A 99 0.11 -0.59 -2.34
N ALA A 100 1.04 -1.50 -2.65
CA ALA A 100 0.76 -2.69 -3.42
C ALA A 100 -0.27 -3.60 -2.73
N SER A 101 -0.14 -3.78 -1.40
CA SER A 101 -1.08 -4.53 -0.57
C SER A 101 -2.49 -3.91 -0.61
N VAL A 102 -2.58 -2.57 -0.47
CA VAL A 102 -3.82 -1.81 -0.57
C VAL A 102 -4.45 -1.99 -1.95
N LEU A 103 -3.70 -1.78 -3.03
CA LEU A 103 -4.23 -1.94 -4.38
C LEU A 103 -4.75 -3.36 -4.63
N MET A 104 -4.04 -4.39 -4.14
CA MET A 104 -4.50 -5.77 -4.27
C MET A 104 -5.72 -6.07 -3.40
N ALA A 105 -5.86 -5.45 -2.24
CA ALA A 105 -7.06 -5.56 -1.43
C ALA A 105 -8.28 -4.94 -2.13
N THR A 106 -8.12 -3.77 -2.78
CA THR A 106 -9.21 -3.09 -3.50
C THR A 106 -9.70 -3.85 -4.74
N GLY A 107 -8.87 -4.73 -5.31
CA GLY A 107 -9.27 -5.63 -6.41
C GLY A 107 -10.16 -6.79 -5.98
N GLY A 108 -10.32 -7.00 -4.68
CA GLY A 108 -11.19 -8.02 -4.06
C GLY A 108 -12.52 -7.44 -3.56
N ALA A 109 -13.26 -8.27 -2.82
CA ALA A 109 -14.49 -7.84 -2.17
C ALA A 109 -14.17 -7.15 -0.84
N LEU A 110 -14.28 -5.83 -0.80
CA LEU A 110 -14.19 -5.04 0.42
C LEU A 110 -15.60 -4.62 0.89
N PRO A 111 -15.81 -4.46 2.21
CA PRO A 111 -17.03 -3.86 2.75
C PRO A 111 -17.24 -2.44 2.20
N HIS A 112 -18.49 -2.02 2.08
CA HIS A 112 -18.87 -0.70 1.54
C HIS A 112 -18.40 0.48 2.41
N GLN A 113 -17.97 0.20 3.63
CA GLN A 113 -17.33 1.15 4.53
C GLN A 113 -15.97 1.63 4.00
N VAL A 114 -15.30 0.87 3.13
CA VAL A 114 -14.09 1.35 2.45
C VAL A 114 -14.49 2.34 1.36
N LYS A 115 -14.22 3.61 1.59
CA LYS A 115 -14.65 4.72 0.71
C LYS A 115 -13.61 5.08 -0.34
N ALA A 116 -12.32 5.03 0.02
CA ALA A 116 -11.24 5.40 -0.89
C ALA A 116 -9.92 4.71 -0.52
N ALA A 117 -8.96 4.80 -1.43
CA ALA A 117 -7.58 4.35 -1.23
C ALA A 117 -6.56 5.41 -1.70
N VAL A 118 -5.43 5.49 -1.01
CA VAL A 118 -4.23 6.23 -1.43
C VAL A 118 -3.10 5.23 -1.59
N SER A 119 -2.47 5.25 -2.75
CA SER A 119 -1.36 4.37 -3.13
C SER A 119 -0.14 5.22 -3.46
N ASP A 120 0.83 5.28 -2.56
CA ASP A 120 2.09 6.02 -2.76
C ASP A 120 3.21 5.05 -3.12
N CYS A 121 3.88 5.28 -4.26
CA CYS A 121 5.02 4.56 -4.83
C CYS A 121 4.85 3.02 -4.96
N SER A 122 3.67 2.54 -5.36
CA SER A 122 3.43 1.12 -5.61
C SER A 122 4.08 0.63 -6.89
N TYR A 123 4.57 -0.62 -6.89
CA TYR A 123 4.96 -1.33 -8.11
C TYR A 123 3.76 -1.93 -8.86
N THR A 124 3.96 -2.28 -10.15
CA THR A 124 2.93 -2.93 -10.97
C THR A 124 2.79 -4.42 -10.66
N THR A 125 3.91 -5.13 -10.60
CA THR A 125 4.03 -6.55 -10.24
C THR A 125 5.36 -6.75 -9.54
N ILE A 126 5.43 -7.69 -8.60
CA ILE A 126 6.72 -8.02 -7.97
C ILE A 126 7.72 -8.58 -8.98
N GLU A 127 7.26 -9.25 -10.06
CA GLU A 127 8.12 -9.71 -11.14
C GLU A 127 8.83 -8.54 -11.84
N ALA A 128 8.08 -7.48 -12.19
CA ALA A 128 8.64 -6.28 -12.84
C ALA A 128 9.61 -5.54 -11.91
N GLU A 129 9.26 -5.40 -10.64
CA GLU A 129 10.09 -4.77 -9.62
C GLU A 129 11.40 -5.55 -9.40
N MET A 130 11.34 -6.85 -9.20
CA MET A 130 12.53 -7.69 -9.05
C MET A 130 13.44 -7.65 -10.31
N HIS A 131 12.86 -7.62 -11.50
CA HIS A 131 13.63 -7.47 -12.73
C HIS A 131 14.36 -6.13 -12.81
N HIS A 132 13.70 -5.04 -12.36
CA HIS A 132 14.30 -3.71 -12.29
C HIS A 132 15.49 -3.69 -11.33
N LEU A 133 15.28 -4.11 -10.07
CA LEU A 133 16.31 -4.14 -9.03
C LEU A 133 17.50 -5.03 -9.41
N LEU A 134 17.24 -6.22 -9.97
CA LEU A 134 18.31 -7.09 -10.46
C LEU A 134 19.06 -6.50 -11.67
N GLY A 135 18.40 -5.65 -12.44
CA GLY A 135 19.02 -4.88 -13.52
C GLY A 135 20.02 -3.85 -12.99
N GLN A 136 19.67 -3.14 -11.93
CA GLN A 136 20.55 -2.17 -11.27
C GLN A 136 21.75 -2.84 -10.60
N MET A 137 21.55 -3.93 -9.87
CA MET A 137 22.64 -4.65 -9.17
C MET A 137 23.75 -5.17 -10.09
N LYS A 138 23.49 -5.36 -11.40
CA LYS A 138 24.53 -5.80 -12.36
C LYS A 138 25.67 -4.81 -12.53
N GLY A 139 25.44 -3.51 -12.25
CA GLY A 139 26.48 -2.48 -12.30
C GLY A 139 27.41 -2.47 -11.10
N ASP A 140 26.98 -2.99 -9.94
CA ASP A 140 27.66 -2.83 -8.65
C ASP A 140 28.40 -4.08 -8.17
N LEU A 141 28.21 -5.22 -8.83
CA LEU A 141 28.89 -6.47 -8.43
C LEU A 141 30.34 -6.50 -8.90
N PRO A 142 31.30 -6.77 -8.00
CA PRO A 142 32.73 -6.82 -8.33
C PRO A 142 33.12 -7.99 -9.25
N THR A 143 32.21 -8.92 -9.47
CA THR A 143 32.33 -9.97 -10.49
C THR A 143 30.98 -10.14 -11.17
N PRO A 144 30.92 -10.05 -12.52
CA PRO A 144 29.67 -10.27 -13.23
C PRO A 144 29.26 -11.74 -13.08
N VAL A 145 28.35 -12.03 -12.15
CA VAL A 145 27.64 -13.31 -12.19
C VAL A 145 26.60 -13.18 -13.29
N PRO A 146 26.79 -13.79 -14.45
CA PRO A 146 25.90 -13.61 -15.61
C PRO A 146 24.64 -14.46 -15.46
N LEU A 147 23.97 -14.39 -14.29
CA LEU A 147 22.66 -15.02 -14.16
C LEU A 147 21.61 -14.12 -14.80
N PRO A 148 20.89 -14.59 -15.83
CA PRO A 148 19.76 -13.85 -16.37
C PRO A 148 18.75 -13.56 -15.25
N ALA A 149 18.26 -12.32 -15.16
CA ALA A 149 17.29 -11.92 -14.13
C ALA A 149 16.07 -12.85 -14.10
N GLY A 150 15.61 -13.33 -15.26
CA GLY A 150 14.51 -14.29 -15.35
C GLY A 150 14.81 -15.66 -14.73
N LEU A 151 16.07 -16.12 -14.75
CA LEU A 151 16.44 -17.37 -14.06
C LEU A 151 16.41 -17.18 -12.54
N LEU A 152 16.94 -16.06 -12.07
CA LEU A 152 16.91 -15.74 -10.64
C LEU A 152 15.47 -15.57 -10.12
N PHE A 153 14.64 -14.82 -10.85
CA PHE A 153 13.21 -14.71 -10.52
C PHE A 153 12.52 -16.09 -10.53
N SER A 154 12.84 -16.96 -11.49
CA SER A 154 12.29 -18.32 -11.51
C SER A 154 12.69 -19.16 -10.29
N CYS A 155 13.90 -18.96 -9.75
CA CYS A 155 14.34 -19.61 -8.52
C CYS A 155 13.60 -19.06 -7.30
N LEU A 156 13.45 -17.73 -7.19
CA LEU A 156 12.68 -17.07 -6.14
C LEU A 156 11.23 -17.53 -6.14
N ARG A 157 10.61 -17.55 -7.31
CA ARG A 157 9.24 -18.04 -7.52
C ARG A 157 9.05 -19.48 -7.04
N LYS A 158 9.96 -20.40 -7.39
CA LYS A 158 9.92 -21.79 -6.94
C LYS A 158 10.08 -21.90 -5.42
N THR A 159 10.91 -21.03 -4.83
CA THR A 159 11.13 -20.99 -3.38
C THR A 159 9.88 -20.48 -2.66
N ALA A 160 9.26 -19.40 -3.14
CA ALA A 160 8.02 -18.86 -2.61
C ALA A 160 6.89 -19.90 -2.69
N LEU A 161 6.73 -20.56 -3.85
CA LEU A 161 5.72 -21.60 -4.00
C LEU A 161 5.90 -22.77 -3.02
N ARG A 162 7.16 -23.14 -2.68
CA ARG A 162 7.45 -24.21 -1.73
C ARG A 162 7.31 -23.80 -0.27
N ARG A 163 7.67 -22.57 0.10
CA ARG A 163 7.72 -22.09 1.47
C ARG A 163 6.46 -21.36 1.90
N ALA A 164 5.92 -20.54 1.02
CA ALA A 164 4.78 -19.67 1.28
C ALA A 164 3.47 -20.15 0.60
N GLY A 165 3.57 -21.18 -0.27
CA GLY A 165 2.39 -21.79 -0.90
C GLY A 165 1.76 -20.96 -2.02
N PHE A 166 2.35 -19.81 -2.44
CA PHE A 166 1.82 -18.98 -3.52
C PHE A 166 2.86 -18.72 -4.62
N ASP A 167 2.36 -18.43 -5.81
CA ASP A 167 3.19 -18.01 -6.93
C ASP A 167 3.46 -16.51 -6.84
N LEU A 168 4.73 -16.08 -6.81
CA LEU A 168 5.12 -14.66 -6.77
C LEU A 168 4.45 -13.82 -7.86
N ARG A 169 4.09 -14.40 -9.01
CA ARG A 169 3.37 -13.70 -10.07
C ARG A 169 1.97 -13.23 -9.66
N ALA A 170 1.40 -13.84 -8.64
CA ALA A 170 0.13 -13.40 -8.09
C ALA A 170 0.22 -12.07 -7.32
N ALA A 171 1.43 -11.65 -6.91
CA ALA A 171 1.67 -10.31 -6.38
C ALA A 171 1.71 -9.29 -7.53
N ALA A 172 0.53 -8.96 -8.06
CA ALA A 172 0.30 -8.16 -9.25
C ALA A 172 -0.77 -7.06 -9.02
N PRO A 173 -0.41 -5.96 -8.34
CA PRO A 173 -1.31 -4.81 -8.15
C PRO A 173 -1.99 -4.34 -9.43
N VAL A 174 -1.30 -4.37 -10.59
CA VAL A 174 -1.84 -3.93 -11.87
C VAL A 174 -3.04 -4.76 -12.33
N GLU A 175 -3.07 -6.05 -12.02
CA GLU A 175 -4.21 -6.92 -12.32
C GLU A 175 -5.37 -6.64 -11.36
N ALA A 176 -5.06 -6.40 -10.09
CA ALA A 176 -6.04 -6.12 -9.05
C ALA A 176 -6.78 -4.81 -9.31
N VAL A 177 -6.07 -3.72 -9.62
CA VAL A 177 -6.70 -2.41 -9.87
C VAL A 177 -7.62 -2.40 -11.08
N ALA A 178 -7.42 -3.29 -12.05
CA ALA A 178 -8.33 -3.44 -13.21
C ALA A 178 -9.73 -3.91 -12.79
N HIS A 179 -9.85 -4.56 -11.64
CA HIS A 179 -11.12 -5.03 -11.08
C HIS A 179 -11.63 -4.18 -9.92
N SER A 180 -10.81 -3.25 -9.42
CA SER A 180 -11.17 -2.37 -8.30
C SER A 180 -12.30 -1.42 -8.68
N LYS A 181 -13.21 -1.21 -7.72
CA LYS A 181 -14.23 -0.15 -7.75
C LYS A 181 -13.96 0.95 -6.74
N THR A 182 -12.99 0.74 -5.85
CA THR A 182 -12.63 1.70 -4.81
C THR A 182 -11.95 2.91 -5.43
N PRO A 183 -12.46 4.13 -5.21
CA PRO A 183 -11.80 5.36 -5.64
C PRO A 183 -10.36 5.40 -5.17
N THR A 184 -9.40 5.71 -6.05
CA THR A 184 -7.98 5.60 -5.73
C THR A 184 -7.19 6.81 -6.18
N LEU A 185 -6.42 7.40 -5.25
CA LEU A 185 -5.38 8.37 -5.55
C LEU A 185 -4.04 7.66 -5.69
N PHE A 186 -3.41 7.79 -6.85
CA PHE A 186 -2.07 7.29 -7.13
C PHE A 186 -1.04 8.39 -6.96
N ILE A 187 -0.05 8.19 -6.09
CA ILE A 187 1.04 9.12 -5.83
C ILE A 187 2.36 8.46 -6.17
N HIS A 188 3.31 9.21 -6.73
CA HIS A 188 4.65 8.67 -7.01
C HIS A 188 5.68 9.79 -7.11
N GLY A 189 6.86 9.55 -6.54
CA GLY A 189 8.02 10.42 -6.71
C GLY A 189 8.57 10.35 -8.14
N VAL A 190 8.88 11.51 -8.72
CA VAL A 190 9.43 11.57 -10.08
C VAL A 190 10.86 11.00 -10.14
N GLU A 191 11.62 11.18 -9.05
CA GLU A 191 13.01 10.73 -8.90
C GLU A 191 13.11 9.33 -8.25
N ASP A 192 11.99 8.57 -8.20
CA ASP A 192 11.97 7.22 -7.64
C ASP A 192 12.70 6.25 -8.59
N ASP A 193 13.91 5.88 -8.22
CA ASP A 193 14.76 4.91 -8.92
C ASP A 193 14.65 3.49 -8.34
N PHE A 194 14.07 3.33 -7.15
CA PHE A 194 13.81 2.01 -6.55
C PHE A 194 12.58 1.36 -7.17
N VAL A 195 11.42 2.03 -7.14
CA VAL A 195 10.23 1.64 -7.91
C VAL A 195 10.05 2.64 -9.05
N PRO A 196 10.34 2.29 -10.31
CA PRO A 196 10.29 3.25 -11.40
C PRO A 196 8.96 3.99 -11.52
N ALA A 197 9.00 5.32 -11.61
CA ALA A 197 7.81 6.16 -11.71
C ALA A 197 6.86 5.74 -12.86
N SER A 198 7.38 5.13 -13.93
CA SER A 198 6.58 4.57 -15.03
C SER A 198 5.60 3.47 -14.58
N MET A 199 5.82 2.86 -13.40
CA MET A 199 4.90 1.85 -12.87
C MET A 199 3.58 2.47 -12.44
N MET A 200 3.59 3.68 -11.85
CA MET A 200 2.35 4.39 -11.52
C MET A 200 1.51 4.67 -12.78
N SER A 201 2.13 5.09 -13.88
CA SER A 201 1.40 5.30 -15.15
C SER A 201 0.64 4.06 -15.61
N LYS A 202 1.26 2.87 -15.46
CA LYS A 202 0.63 1.60 -15.82
C LYS A 202 -0.51 1.23 -14.88
N LEU A 203 -0.32 1.42 -13.57
CA LEU A 203 -1.36 1.21 -12.56
C LEU A 203 -2.56 2.13 -12.82
N TYR A 204 -2.29 3.42 -13.03
CA TYR A 204 -3.32 4.40 -13.34
C TYR A 204 -4.10 4.05 -14.62
N GLN A 205 -3.41 3.63 -15.68
CA GLN A 205 -4.06 3.22 -16.93
C GLN A 205 -4.92 1.97 -16.75
N ALA A 206 -4.47 0.99 -15.97
CA ALA A 206 -5.19 -0.25 -15.72
C ALA A 206 -6.41 -0.08 -14.81
N ALA A 207 -6.42 0.89 -13.92
CA ALA A 207 -7.51 1.12 -12.97
C ALA A 207 -8.78 1.61 -13.69
N HIS A 208 -9.94 1.01 -13.36
CA HIS A 208 -11.25 1.40 -13.91
C HIS A 208 -12.14 2.11 -12.88
N CYS A 209 -11.71 2.23 -11.63
CA CYS A 209 -12.40 3.00 -10.60
C CYS A 209 -12.27 4.53 -10.83
N PRO A 210 -13.06 5.36 -10.12
CA PRO A 210 -12.76 6.78 -9.99
C PRO A 210 -11.32 6.96 -9.49
N LYS A 211 -10.53 7.81 -10.13
CA LYS A 211 -9.11 7.90 -9.86
C LYS A 211 -8.54 9.28 -10.11
N SER A 212 -7.53 9.62 -9.31
CA SER A 212 -6.67 10.79 -9.49
C SER A 212 -5.21 10.38 -9.37
N PHE A 213 -4.30 11.27 -9.74
CA PHE A 213 -2.88 11.03 -9.57
C PHE A 213 -2.14 12.28 -9.11
N LEU A 214 -1.00 12.07 -8.45
CA LEU A 214 -0.05 13.10 -8.07
C LEU A 214 1.37 12.65 -8.41
N TRP A 215 2.04 13.37 -9.30
CA TRP A 215 3.48 13.28 -9.46
C TRP A 215 4.15 14.20 -8.43
N MET A 216 5.01 13.63 -7.58
CA MET A 216 5.78 14.40 -6.61
C MET A 216 7.12 14.80 -7.22
N PRO A 217 7.32 16.08 -7.59
CA PRO A 217 8.62 16.56 -8.07
C PRO A 217 9.70 16.32 -7.00
N ASP A 218 10.92 16.04 -7.46
CA ASP A 218 12.12 15.88 -6.62
C ASP A 218 12.02 14.82 -5.50
N ALA A 219 10.98 14.00 -5.49
CA ALA A 219 10.81 12.93 -4.52
C ALA A 219 11.37 11.62 -5.05
N GLY A 220 12.23 10.99 -4.25
CA GLY A 220 12.66 9.60 -4.41
C GLY A 220 11.65 8.61 -3.81
N HIS A 221 12.06 7.34 -3.67
CA HIS A 221 11.23 6.28 -3.14
C HIS A 221 10.73 6.57 -1.71
N ALA A 222 9.43 6.46 -1.50
CA ALA A 222 8.75 6.67 -0.21
C ALA A 222 9.02 8.05 0.44
N ALA A 223 9.50 9.03 -0.34
CA ALA A 223 9.87 10.36 0.14
C ALA A 223 8.82 11.45 -0.14
N SER A 224 7.68 11.08 -0.74
CA SER A 224 6.67 12.04 -1.22
C SER A 224 6.23 13.04 -0.14
N VAL A 225 5.84 12.56 1.04
CA VAL A 225 5.40 13.42 2.17
C VAL A 225 6.52 14.36 2.60
N GLY A 226 7.74 13.84 2.79
CA GLY A 226 8.88 14.61 3.30
C GLY A 226 9.42 15.63 2.31
N THR A 227 9.24 15.40 1.00
CA THR A 227 9.75 16.31 -0.04
C THR A 227 8.90 17.57 -0.17
N ASN A 228 7.58 17.44 -0.19
CA ASN A 228 6.67 18.59 -0.21
C ASN A 228 5.35 18.25 0.48
N GLU A 229 5.33 18.44 1.78
CA GLU A 229 4.20 18.13 2.65
C GLU A 229 2.93 18.88 2.22
N THR A 230 3.05 20.17 1.87
CA THR A 230 1.91 21.00 1.45
C THR A 230 1.27 20.47 0.17
N LEU A 231 2.05 20.17 -0.87
CA LEU A 231 1.54 19.64 -2.12
C LEU A 231 0.89 18.26 -1.91
N TYR A 232 1.54 17.40 -1.12
CA TYR A 232 1.05 16.08 -0.81
C TYR A 232 -0.34 16.14 -0.15
N TRP A 233 -0.44 16.84 0.97
CA TRP A 233 -1.68 16.88 1.74
C TRP A 233 -2.78 17.69 1.08
N THR A 234 -2.46 18.74 0.34
CA THR A 234 -3.46 19.44 -0.48
C THR A 234 -4.07 18.50 -1.51
N SER A 235 -3.25 17.69 -2.19
CA SER A 235 -3.74 16.75 -3.20
C SER A 235 -4.56 15.61 -2.58
N VAL A 236 -4.10 15.07 -1.43
CA VAL A 236 -4.85 14.03 -0.69
C VAL A 236 -6.18 14.59 -0.20
N SER A 237 -6.18 15.76 0.46
CA SER A 237 -7.42 16.37 0.97
C SER A 237 -8.40 16.69 -0.16
N THR A 238 -7.94 17.25 -1.28
CA THR A 238 -8.79 17.53 -2.44
C THR A 238 -9.44 16.25 -2.97
N PHE A 239 -8.68 15.16 -3.07
CA PHE A 239 -9.22 13.88 -3.51
C PHE A 239 -10.24 13.32 -2.51
N LEU A 240 -9.96 13.43 -1.21
CA LEU A 240 -10.81 12.85 -0.17
C LEU A 240 -12.14 13.59 0.02
N GLN A 241 -12.24 14.88 -0.34
CA GLN A 241 -13.48 15.65 -0.21
C GLN A 241 -14.68 14.99 -0.92
N ASP A 242 -14.46 14.29 -2.03
CA ASP A 242 -15.53 13.60 -2.77
C ASP A 242 -16.03 12.33 -2.05
N TYR A 243 -15.27 11.75 -1.13
CA TYR A 243 -15.53 10.45 -0.50
C TYR A 243 -15.70 10.51 1.01
N PHE A 244 -15.26 11.58 1.62
CA PHE A 244 -15.39 11.88 3.06
C PHE A 244 -15.88 13.32 3.22
N PRO A 245 -17.12 13.62 2.75
CA PRO A 245 -17.65 14.96 2.86
C PRO A 245 -17.75 15.37 4.34
N ASP A 246 -17.41 16.62 4.63
CA ASP A 246 -17.65 17.15 5.97
C ASP A 246 -19.14 17.06 6.27
N GLU A 247 -19.49 16.63 7.48
CA GLU A 247 -20.88 16.66 7.93
C GLU A 247 -21.35 18.12 7.81
N ALA A 248 -22.39 18.32 6.99
CA ALA A 248 -23.00 19.63 6.91
C ALA A 248 -23.41 20.04 8.32
N GLU A 249 -22.86 21.15 8.82
CA GLU A 249 -23.29 21.73 10.09
C GLU A 249 -24.81 21.81 10.08
N GLY A 250 -25.47 20.89 10.82
CA GLY A 250 -26.91 20.78 10.93
C GLY A 250 -27.48 21.75 11.97
#